data_ee8cb0f140a8e86603cbc69b6b3cf23d
#
_entry.id   ee8cb0f140a8e86603cbc69b6b3cf23d
#
_cell.length_a   1.000
_cell.length_b   1.000
_cell.length_c   1.000
_cell.angle_alpha   90.00
_cell.angle_beta   90.00
_cell.angle_gamma   90.00
#
_symmetry.space_group_name_H-M   'P 1'
#
loop_
_entity.id
_entity.type
_entity.pdbx_description
1 polymer ?
#
loop_
_entity_poly.entity_id
_entity_poly.type
_entity_poly.pdbx_seq_one_letter_code
_entity_poly.pdbx_strand_id
1 'polypeptide(L)'
;NEGKKVRYPSEKHLDKLFQTRPHPFPSLADIGFEKSHVDIPSLTPDKSIIQHYDDTRNLPYLNGTTRLSVHLRFGTVSVRELAAIASKLNDQWLNELIWREFFMMILWHFPRVVTESFKVKYDNIPWRNDPDEFQRWCDGQTGYPMVDAGMRELNETGFMHNRVRMVVASFLTKHLLIDWRWGEAYFAEKLLDYDHSANNGNWQWCAGCGCDAAPYFRIFNPAEQQKKFDPDMIYIRKWIKGFIPGYIQPVVDHEFARKRVLEVYKAALNEPQ
;
A
#
# COMPACT_ATOMS: atom_id res chain seq x y z
N ASN A 1 21.29 5.30 -19.42
CA ASN A 1 22.13 4.20 -18.94
C ASN A 1 21.42 2.89 -19.21
N GLU A 2 21.78 2.21 -20.29
CA GLU A 2 21.45 0.81 -20.47
C GLU A 2 22.13 0.04 -19.34
N GLY A 3 21.39 -0.22 -18.27
CA GLY A 3 21.87 -1.06 -17.18
C GLY A 3 22.23 -2.40 -17.77
N LYS A 4 23.52 -2.70 -17.92
CA LYS A 4 24.01 -3.99 -18.34
C LYS A 4 23.36 -5.03 -17.41
N LYS A 5 22.48 -5.87 -17.95
CA LYS A 5 21.90 -7.03 -17.25
C LYS A 5 23.04 -8.00 -16.95
N VAL A 6 23.78 -7.74 -15.88
CA VAL A 6 24.88 -8.59 -15.46
C VAL A 6 24.29 -9.87 -14.89
N ARG A 7 24.48 -10.97 -15.59
CA ARG A 7 24.17 -12.30 -15.08
C ARG A 7 25.34 -12.78 -14.23
N TYR A 8 25.07 -13.17 -13.00
CA TYR A 8 26.04 -13.76 -12.09
C TYR A 8 25.81 -15.27 -12.02
N PRO A 9 26.52 -16.07 -12.82
CA PRO A 9 26.33 -17.52 -12.87
C PRO A 9 26.94 -18.20 -11.65
N SER A 10 26.36 -17.96 -10.48
CA SER A 10 26.86 -18.49 -9.19
C SER A 10 26.92 -20.03 -9.16
N GLU A 11 26.07 -20.68 -9.95
CA GLU A 11 26.02 -22.14 -10.07
C GLU A 11 27.35 -22.73 -10.54
N LYS A 12 28.17 -21.97 -11.28
CA LYS A 12 29.48 -22.40 -11.76
C LYS A 12 30.56 -22.43 -10.67
N HIS A 13 30.24 -21.97 -9.47
CA HIS A 13 31.16 -21.82 -8.37
C HIS A 13 30.72 -22.60 -7.11
N LEU A 14 29.74 -23.50 -7.23
CA LEU A 14 29.26 -24.32 -6.12
C LEU A 14 30.37 -25.26 -5.58
N ASP A 15 31.30 -25.65 -6.42
CA ASP A 15 32.50 -26.43 -6.06
C ASP A 15 33.46 -25.69 -5.12
N LYS A 16 33.37 -24.36 -5.07
CA LYS A 16 34.18 -23.49 -4.22
C LYS A 16 33.55 -23.21 -2.85
N LEU A 17 32.34 -23.71 -2.60
CA LEU A 17 31.71 -23.60 -1.31
C LEU A 17 32.45 -24.47 -0.28
N PHE A 18 32.49 -24.01 0.97
CA PHE A 18 33.03 -24.77 2.06
C PHE A 18 32.23 -26.06 2.25
N GLN A 19 32.95 -27.20 2.18
CA GLN A 19 32.36 -28.51 2.33
C GLN A 19 32.25 -28.86 3.82
N THR A 20 31.02 -29.09 4.29
CA THR A 20 30.76 -29.56 5.66
C THR A 20 30.00 -30.88 5.63
N ARG A 21 29.94 -31.55 6.77
CA ARG A 21 29.03 -32.68 6.96
C ARG A 21 27.60 -32.14 6.81
N PRO A 22 26.68 -32.90 6.19
CA PRO A 22 25.28 -32.53 6.12
C PRO A 22 24.75 -32.33 7.56
N HIS A 23 24.13 -31.19 7.80
CA HIS A 23 23.35 -30.92 9.00
C HIS A 23 21.86 -31.02 8.66
N PRO A 24 21.03 -31.59 9.55
CA PRO A 24 19.60 -31.59 9.32
C PRO A 24 19.10 -30.14 9.27
N PHE A 25 18.29 -29.85 8.27
CA PHE A 25 17.66 -28.55 8.16
C PHE A 25 16.55 -28.45 9.24
N PRO A 26 16.53 -27.44 10.09
CA PRO A 26 15.51 -27.33 11.13
C PRO A 26 14.12 -27.16 10.50
N SER A 27 13.13 -27.80 11.07
CA SER A 27 11.72 -27.55 10.72
C SER A 27 11.28 -26.17 11.24
N LEU A 28 10.18 -25.64 10.71
CA LEU A 28 9.59 -24.40 11.23
C LEU A 28 9.25 -24.51 12.72
N ALA A 29 8.76 -25.67 13.18
CA ALA A 29 8.45 -25.92 14.58
C ALA A 29 9.71 -25.88 15.48
N ASP A 30 10.86 -26.38 15.00
CA ASP A 30 12.12 -26.35 15.75
C ASP A 30 12.62 -24.92 16.02
N ILE A 31 12.24 -23.97 15.18
CA ILE A 31 12.58 -22.54 15.32
C ILE A 31 11.40 -21.69 15.80
N GLY A 32 10.35 -22.32 16.34
CA GLY A 32 9.24 -21.66 17.03
C GLY A 32 8.14 -21.08 16.13
N PHE A 33 8.06 -21.50 14.87
CA PHE A 33 6.98 -21.11 13.97
C PHE A 33 5.88 -22.17 13.88
N GLU A 34 4.65 -21.71 13.86
CA GLU A 34 3.49 -22.53 13.55
C GLU A 34 3.07 -22.35 12.09
N LYS A 35 2.44 -23.40 11.53
CA LYS A 35 1.94 -23.34 10.15
C LYS A 35 0.77 -22.35 10.08
N SER A 36 0.91 -21.32 9.27
CA SER A 36 -0.16 -20.36 8.96
C SER A 36 -1.14 -20.95 7.93
N HIS A 37 -2.41 -20.53 8.01
CA HIS A 37 -3.46 -20.81 7.01
C HIS A 37 -3.64 -19.67 6.00
N VAL A 38 -2.74 -18.68 6.03
CA VAL A 38 -2.79 -17.54 5.10
C VAL A 38 -2.40 -17.99 3.70
N ASP A 39 -3.23 -17.63 2.72
CA ASP A 39 -2.95 -17.88 1.31
C ASP A 39 -1.86 -16.93 0.80
N ILE A 40 -0.73 -17.52 0.40
CA ILE A 40 0.37 -16.77 -0.22
C ILE A 40 0.23 -16.85 -1.74
N PRO A 41 0.32 -15.72 -2.47
CA PRO A 41 0.27 -15.71 -3.93
C PRO A 41 1.35 -16.58 -4.58
N SER A 42 1.15 -16.98 -5.85
CA SER A 42 2.13 -17.74 -6.61
C SER A 42 3.44 -16.96 -6.81
N LEU A 43 4.58 -17.66 -6.70
CA LEU A 43 5.91 -17.13 -7.05
C LEU A 43 6.04 -16.81 -8.54
N THR A 44 5.29 -17.53 -9.38
CA THR A 44 5.37 -17.37 -10.85
C THR A 44 4.37 -16.31 -11.28
N PRO A 45 4.84 -15.19 -11.85
CA PRO A 45 3.94 -14.15 -12.34
C PRO A 45 3.13 -14.63 -13.53
N ASP A 46 1.85 -14.35 -13.52
CA ASP A 46 1.02 -14.50 -14.70
C ASP A 46 1.38 -13.40 -15.72
N LYS A 47 1.93 -13.82 -16.85
CA LYS A 47 2.37 -12.89 -17.90
C LYS A 47 1.20 -12.16 -18.55
N SER A 48 0.02 -12.76 -18.58
CA SER A 48 -1.18 -12.11 -19.13
C SER A 48 -1.61 -10.92 -18.26
N ILE A 49 -1.52 -11.05 -16.94
CA ILE A 49 -1.77 -9.94 -16.01
C ILE A 49 -0.77 -8.81 -16.23
N ILE A 50 0.52 -9.14 -16.45
CA ILE A 50 1.54 -8.11 -16.73
C ILE A 50 1.23 -7.41 -18.05
N GLN A 51 0.88 -8.13 -19.10
CA GLN A 51 0.59 -7.59 -20.44
C GLN A 51 -0.58 -6.60 -20.42
N HIS A 52 -1.64 -6.88 -19.65
CA HIS A 52 -2.85 -6.06 -19.58
C HIS A 52 -2.91 -5.18 -18.33
N TYR A 53 -1.77 -4.94 -17.69
CA TYR A 53 -1.70 -4.22 -16.42
C TYR A 53 -2.29 -2.81 -16.49
N ASP A 54 -2.06 -2.09 -17.58
CA ASP A 54 -2.59 -0.72 -17.78
C ASP A 54 -4.11 -0.67 -17.66
N ASP A 55 -4.79 -1.66 -18.23
CA ASP A 55 -6.25 -1.73 -18.27
C ASP A 55 -6.85 -2.19 -16.95
N THR A 56 -6.15 -3.08 -16.22
CA THR A 56 -6.72 -3.80 -15.08
C THR A 56 -6.27 -3.29 -13.72
N ARG A 57 -5.10 -2.64 -13.63
CA ARG A 57 -4.44 -2.24 -12.38
C ARG A 57 -5.27 -1.38 -11.43
N ASN A 58 -6.29 -0.72 -11.92
CA ASN A 58 -7.12 0.18 -11.12
C ASN A 58 -8.46 -0.44 -10.69
N LEU A 59 -8.78 -1.65 -11.14
CA LEU A 59 -10.07 -2.30 -10.94
C LEU A 59 -9.98 -3.35 -9.82
N PRO A 60 -10.36 -3.03 -8.57
CA PRO A 60 -10.15 -3.90 -7.42
C PRO A 60 -11.01 -5.18 -7.44
N TYR A 61 -12.06 -5.20 -8.25
CA TYR A 61 -12.91 -6.37 -8.45
C TYR A 61 -12.32 -7.41 -9.41
N LEU A 62 -11.27 -7.05 -10.15
CA LEU A 62 -10.56 -7.95 -11.06
C LEU A 62 -9.32 -8.56 -10.40
N ASN A 63 -8.94 -9.77 -10.82
CA ASN A 63 -7.62 -10.31 -10.55
C ASN A 63 -6.59 -9.72 -11.53
N GLY A 64 -6.44 -8.39 -11.50
CA GLY A 64 -5.65 -7.59 -12.45
C GLY A 64 -4.25 -7.22 -11.97
N THR A 65 -3.80 -7.76 -10.84
CA THR A 65 -2.46 -7.54 -10.29
C THR A 65 -1.78 -8.86 -9.95
N THR A 66 -0.46 -8.91 -10.09
CA THR A 66 0.33 -10.14 -9.88
C THR A 66 0.46 -10.56 -8.42
N ARG A 67 0.16 -9.66 -7.47
CA ARG A 67 0.33 -9.84 -6.01
C ARG A 67 1.74 -10.28 -5.59
N LEU A 68 2.76 -9.98 -6.39
CA LEU A 68 4.15 -10.35 -6.10
C LEU A 68 4.82 -9.50 -5.01
N SER A 69 4.12 -8.53 -4.44
CA SER A 69 4.65 -7.64 -3.40
C SER A 69 5.17 -8.40 -2.18
N VAL A 70 4.49 -9.47 -1.73
CA VAL A 70 4.95 -10.36 -0.66
C VAL A 70 6.29 -10.99 -1.02
N HIS A 71 6.41 -11.55 -2.23
CA HIS A 71 7.63 -12.19 -2.70
C HIS A 71 8.78 -11.22 -2.92
N LEU A 72 8.48 -9.99 -3.38
CA LEU A 72 9.45 -8.91 -3.49
C LEU A 72 9.94 -8.46 -2.12
N ARG A 73 9.07 -8.44 -1.12
CA ARG A 73 9.42 -8.07 0.26
C ARG A 73 10.39 -9.08 0.88
N PHE A 74 10.12 -10.37 0.71
CA PHE A 74 10.94 -11.44 1.29
C PHE A 74 12.09 -11.92 0.38
N GLY A 75 12.23 -11.33 -0.82
CA GLY A 75 13.31 -11.68 -1.74
C GLY A 75 13.21 -13.10 -2.33
N THR A 76 12.02 -13.70 -2.30
CA THR A 76 11.78 -15.04 -2.86
C THR A 76 11.64 -15.03 -4.40
N VAL A 77 11.58 -13.83 -5.00
CA VAL A 77 11.67 -13.60 -6.45
C VAL A 77 12.77 -12.58 -6.74
N SER A 78 13.40 -12.73 -7.91
CA SER A 78 14.44 -11.81 -8.35
C SER A 78 13.84 -10.55 -8.98
N VAL A 79 14.05 -9.38 -8.37
CA VAL A 79 13.64 -8.10 -8.94
C VAL A 79 14.25 -7.85 -10.33
N ARG A 80 15.48 -8.34 -10.59
CA ARG A 80 16.15 -8.20 -11.88
C ARG A 80 15.49 -9.06 -12.97
N GLU A 81 15.07 -10.27 -12.63
CA GLU A 81 14.32 -11.14 -13.54
C GLU A 81 12.96 -10.56 -13.85
N LEU A 82 12.26 -10.07 -12.83
CA LEU A 82 10.96 -9.40 -13.02
C LEU A 82 11.10 -8.14 -13.89
N ALA A 83 12.12 -7.31 -13.68
CA ALA A 83 12.39 -6.16 -14.52
C ALA A 83 12.72 -6.57 -15.98
N ALA A 84 13.43 -7.69 -16.18
CA ALA A 84 13.71 -8.23 -17.50
C ALA A 84 12.46 -8.76 -18.22
N ILE A 85 11.49 -9.29 -17.48
CA ILE A 85 10.18 -9.71 -18.01
C ILE A 85 9.35 -8.46 -18.33
N ALA A 86 9.23 -7.55 -17.39
CA ALA A 86 8.43 -6.32 -17.50
C ALA A 86 8.86 -5.47 -18.70
N SER A 87 10.15 -5.25 -18.89
CA SER A 87 10.69 -4.45 -20.01
C SER A 87 10.32 -4.97 -21.41
N LYS A 88 9.77 -6.18 -21.49
CA LYS A 88 9.30 -6.78 -22.74
C LYS A 88 7.78 -6.83 -22.86
N LEU A 89 7.09 -6.71 -21.75
CA LEU A 89 5.66 -6.94 -21.69
C LEU A 89 4.84 -5.67 -21.41
N ASN A 90 5.30 -4.83 -20.46
CA ASN A 90 4.51 -3.68 -20.03
C ASN A 90 5.37 -2.67 -19.23
N ASP A 91 5.52 -1.47 -19.77
CA ASP A 91 6.32 -0.41 -19.16
C ASP A 91 5.70 0.13 -17.85
N GLN A 92 4.37 0.14 -17.75
CA GLN A 92 3.70 0.59 -16.54
C GLN A 92 3.95 -0.39 -15.38
N TRP A 93 3.97 -1.70 -15.65
CA TRP A 93 4.31 -2.68 -14.63
C TRP A 93 5.79 -2.58 -14.22
N LEU A 94 6.69 -2.27 -15.16
CA LEU A 94 8.09 -1.96 -14.87
C LEU A 94 8.22 -0.73 -13.96
N ASN A 95 7.40 0.30 -14.18
CA ASN A 95 7.40 1.50 -13.36
C ASN A 95 7.05 1.21 -11.89
N GLU A 96 6.25 0.17 -11.60
CA GLU A 96 5.96 -0.19 -10.21
C GLU A 96 7.22 -0.71 -9.48
N LEU A 97 8.12 -1.41 -10.18
CA LEU A 97 9.42 -1.79 -9.61
C LEU A 97 10.34 -0.57 -9.41
N ILE A 98 10.27 0.41 -10.30
CA ILE A 98 11.00 1.68 -10.17
C ILE A 98 10.49 2.49 -8.97
N TRP A 99 9.17 2.55 -8.76
CA TRP A 99 8.58 3.19 -7.58
C TRP A 99 9.03 2.53 -6.28
N ARG A 100 9.12 1.21 -6.25
CA ARG A 100 9.65 0.47 -5.09
C ARG A 100 11.08 0.91 -4.76
N GLU A 101 11.96 0.98 -5.76
CA GLU A 101 13.35 1.42 -5.61
C GLU A 101 13.42 2.89 -5.18
N PHE A 102 12.59 3.75 -5.76
CA PHE A 102 12.50 5.16 -5.40
C PHE A 102 12.20 5.35 -3.90
N PHE A 103 11.21 4.66 -3.35
CA PHE A 103 10.89 4.78 -1.92
C PHE A 103 12.01 4.24 -1.03
N MET A 104 12.71 3.19 -1.45
CA MET A 104 13.90 2.70 -0.74
C MET A 104 15.02 3.75 -0.71
N MET A 105 15.27 4.45 -1.83
CA MET A 105 16.24 5.53 -1.91
C MET A 105 15.84 6.72 -1.03
N ILE A 106 14.56 7.09 -1.00
CA ILE A 106 14.08 8.15 -0.12
C ILE A 106 14.36 7.81 1.34
N LEU A 107 13.99 6.62 1.79
CA LEU A 107 14.23 6.19 3.17
C LEU A 107 15.71 6.13 3.51
N TRP A 108 16.55 5.65 2.57
CA TRP A 108 18.00 5.57 2.75
C TRP A 108 18.66 6.95 2.90
N HIS A 109 18.29 7.91 2.06
CA HIS A 109 18.91 9.24 2.06
C HIS A 109 18.30 10.21 3.08
N PHE A 110 17.06 9.96 3.48
CA PHE A 110 16.29 10.81 4.41
C PHE A 110 15.69 9.98 5.54
N PRO A 111 16.49 9.29 6.39
CA PRO A 111 15.98 8.37 7.42
C PRO A 111 15.05 9.03 8.42
N ARG A 112 15.09 10.36 8.58
CA ARG A 112 14.16 11.11 9.43
C ARG A 112 12.68 10.92 9.03
N VAL A 113 12.40 10.57 7.77
CA VAL A 113 11.02 10.38 7.29
C VAL A 113 10.27 9.23 7.97
N VAL A 114 10.97 8.38 8.72
CA VAL A 114 10.35 7.36 9.57
C VAL A 114 9.40 7.99 10.59
N THR A 115 9.78 9.11 11.16
CA THR A 115 9.01 9.80 12.22
C THR A 115 8.54 11.20 11.85
N GLU A 116 9.11 11.79 10.80
CA GLU A 116 8.84 13.15 10.37
C GLU A 116 8.27 13.19 8.94
N SER A 117 7.56 14.25 8.61
CA SER A 117 7.15 14.51 7.23
C SER A 117 8.36 14.82 6.35
N PHE A 118 8.40 14.30 5.13
CA PHE A 118 9.45 14.68 4.17
C PHE A 118 9.47 16.21 3.96
N LYS A 119 8.28 16.81 3.80
CA LYS A 119 8.07 18.26 3.81
C LYS A 119 7.77 18.72 5.23
N VAL A 120 8.78 19.12 5.98
CA VAL A 120 8.75 19.41 7.43
C VAL A 120 7.57 20.31 7.85
N LYS A 121 7.19 21.31 7.04
CA LYS A 121 6.05 22.18 7.35
C LYS A 121 4.73 21.44 7.64
N TYR A 122 4.58 20.24 7.11
CA TYR A 122 3.38 19.42 7.33
C TYR A 122 3.33 18.79 8.74
N ASP A 123 4.42 18.82 9.49
CA ASP A 123 4.40 18.37 10.88
C ASP A 123 3.66 19.36 11.79
N ASN A 124 3.41 20.59 11.31
CA ASN A 124 2.58 21.59 11.99
C ASN A 124 1.06 21.35 11.86
N ILE A 125 0.62 20.34 11.10
CA ILE A 125 -0.80 20.07 10.94
C ILE A 125 -1.40 19.65 12.29
N PRO A 126 -2.41 20.37 12.80
CA PRO A 126 -3.12 20.01 14.03
C PRO A 126 -4.09 18.86 13.75
N TRP A 127 -3.57 17.65 13.75
CA TRP A 127 -4.38 16.44 13.59
C TRP A 127 -5.40 16.31 14.71
N ARG A 128 -6.64 15.92 14.37
CA ARG A 128 -7.70 15.72 15.38
C ARG A 128 -7.42 14.47 16.23
N ASN A 129 -6.90 13.43 15.59
CA ASN A 129 -6.54 12.15 16.20
C ASN A 129 -7.65 11.58 17.10
N ASP A 130 -8.90 11.61 16.60
CA ASP A 130 -10.05 11.05 17.30
C ASP A 130 -9.95 9.52 17.32
N PRO A 131 -9.84 8.88 18.50
CA PRO A 131 -9.63 7.45 18.61
C PRO A 131 -10.86 6.64 18.22
N ASP A 132 -12.07 7.14 18.41
CA ASP A 132 -13.30 6.42 18.07
C ASP A 132 -13.50 6.40 16.54
N GLU A 133 -13.24 7.53 15.88
CA GLU A 133 -13.24 7.61 14.42
C GLU A 133 -12.13 6.72 13.80
N PHE A 134 -10.95 6.68 14.43
CA PHE A 134 -9.86 5.78 14.02
C PHE A 134 -10.25 4.32 14.14
N GLN A 135 -10.85 3.92 15.27
CA GLN A 135 -11.31 2.54 15.46
C GLN A 135 -12.38 2.16 14.44
N ARG A 136 -13.35 3.06 14.16
CA ARG A 136 -14.35 2.83 13.11
C ARG A 136 -13.71 2.65 11.73
N TRP A 137 -12.65 3.39 11.44
CA TRP A 137 -11.88 3.22 10.21
C TRP A 137 -11.18 1.85 10.21
N CYS A 138 -10.49 1.48 11.27
CA CYS A 138 -9.84 0.17 11.42
C CYS A 138 -10.82 -0.99 11.19
N ASP A 139 -12.04 -0.89 11.73
CA ASP A 139 -13.06 -1.94 11.65
C ASP A 139 -13.85 -1.95 10.33
N GLY A 140 -13.59 -1.00 9.42
CA GLY A 140 -14.36 -0.86 8.19
C GLY A 140 -15.83 -0.55 8.46
N GLN A 141 -16.08 0.46 9.32
CA GLN A 141 -17.39 0.92 9.78
C GLN A 141 -17.56 2.44 9.64
N THR A 142 -16.93 3.02 8.63
CA THR A 142 -16.98 4.47 8.37
C THR A 142 -18.28 4.94 7.74
N GLY A 143 -19.06 4.02 7.15
CA GLY A 143 -20.24 4.35 6.33
C GLY A 143 -19.90 4.76 4.88
N TYR A 144 -18.63 4.66 4.50
CA TYR A 144 -18.15 4.85 3.13
C TYR A 144 -17.80 3.49 2.51
N PRO A 145 -18.64 2.93 1.63
CA PRO A 145 -18.55 1.53 1.23
C PRO A 145 -17.19 1.11 0.67
N MET A 146 -16.56 1.96 -0.15
CA MET A 146 -15.22 1.66 -0.72
C MET A 146 -14.13 1.63 0.36
N VAL A 147 -14.23 2.49 1.37
CA VAL A 147 -13.31 2.51 2.53
C VAL A 147 -13.51 1.28 3.39
N ASP A 148 -14.77 0.98 3.73
CA ASP A 148 -15.12 -0.12 4.62
C ASP A 148 -14.78 -1.48 3.98
N ALA A 149 -15.05 -1.66 2.69
CA ALA A 149 -14.65 -2.84 1.95
C ALA A 149 -13.13 -3.05 1.96
N GLY A 150 -12.37 -1.98 1.78
CA GLY A 150 -10.90 -2.02 1.83
C GLY A 150 -10.36 -2.44 3.17
N MET A 151 -10.86 -1.86 4.25
CA MET A 151 -10.40 -2.20 5.61
C MET A 151 -10.78 -3.63 5.99
N ARG A 152 -11.95 -4.12 5.58
CA ARG A 152 -12.35 -5.52 5.78
C ARG A 152 -11.50 -6.50 4.98
N GLU A 153 -11.17 -6.17 3.70
CA GLU A 153 -10.20 -6.97 2.93
C GLU A 153 -8.88 -7.08 3.66
N LEU A 154 -8.33 -5.95 4.13
CA LEU A 154 -7.07 -5.92 4.87
C LEU A 154 -7.12 -6.80 6.12
N ASN A 155 -8.16 -6.64 6.94
CA ASN A 155 -8.29 -7.36 8.20
C ASN A 155 -8.48 -8.87 8.02
N GLU A 156 -9.18 -9.28 6.95
CA GLU A 156 -9.45 -10.69 6.67
C GLU A 156 -8.27 -11.40 6.00
N THR A 157 -7.52 -10.68 5.13
CA THR A 157 -6.54 -11.33 4.23
C THR A 157 -5.10 -10.87 4.38
N GLY A 158 -4.84 -9.78 5.11
CA GLY A 158 -3.53 -9.14 5.12
C GLY A 158 -3.13 -8.49 3.78
N PHE A 159 -4.09 -8.35 2.86
CA PHE A 159 -3.88 -7.73 1.55
C PHE A 159 -4.92 -6.62 1.32
N MET A 160 -4.55 -5.63 0.52
CA MET A 160 -5.48 -4.62 0.00
C MET A 160 -5.00 -4.16 -1.37
N HIS A 161 -5.92 -4.08 -2.33
CA HIS A 161 -5.62 -3.59 -3.67
C HIS A 161 -5.10 -2.14 -3.64
N ASN A 162 -4.05 -1.80 -4.43
CA ASN A 162 -3.40 -0.48 -4.36
C ASN A 162 -4.36 0.70 -4.52
N ARG A 163 -5.32 0.64 -5.48
CA ARG A 163 -6.31 1.70 -5.65
C ARG A 163 -7.11 1.95 -4.37
N VAL A 164 -7.43 0.89 -3.65
CA VAL A 164 -8.18 0.97 -2.39
C VAL A 164 -7.30 1.51 -1.28
N ARG A 165 -6.00 1.10 -1.18
CA ARG A 165 -5.03 1.70 -0.22
C ARG A 165 -5.01 3.22 -0.34
N MET A 166 -4.98 3.77 -1.56
CA MET A 166 -5.02 5.21 -1.79
C MET A 166 -6.30 5.87 -1.26
N VAL A 167 -7.46 5.21 -1.45
CA VAL A 167 -8.75 5.74 -1.00
C VAL A 167 -8.84 5.74 0.51
N VAL A 168 -8.51 4.62 1.17
CA VAL A 168 -8.61 4.50 2.64
C VAL A 168 -7.60 5.39 3.36
N ALA A 169 -6.38 5.55 2.82
CA ALA A 169 -5.36 6.44 3.38
C ALA A 169 -5.73 7.92 3.21
N SER A 170 -6.23 8.30 2.04
CA SER A 170 -6.75 9.65 1.80
C SER A 170 -7.95 9.95 2.70
N PHE A 171 -8.81 8.96 2.96
CA PHE A 171 -9.95 9.12 3.87
C PHE A 171 -9.49 9.38 5.30
N LEU A 172 -8.58 8.58 5.83
CA LEU A 172 -8.05 8.77 7.17
C LEU A 172 -7.46 10.16 7.35
N THR A 173 -6.53 10.55 6.46
CA THR A 173 -5.77 11.80 6.60
C THR A 173 -6.56 13.05 6.25
N LYS A 174 -7.51 12.97 5.32
CA LYS A 174 -8.25 14.13 4.81
C LYS A 174 -9.67 14.24 5.36
N HIS A 175 -10.43 13.14 5.42
CA HIS A 175 -11.79 13.17 5.94
C HIS A 175 -11.83 13.15 7.46
N LEU A 176 -11.06 12.26 8.08
CA LEU A 176 -11.01 12.16 9.54
C LEU A 176 -10.00 13.13 10.18
N LEU A 177 -9.05 13.66 9.39
CA LEU A 177 -7.96 14.51 9.86
C LEU A 177 -7.18 13.81 10.99
N ILE A 178 -6.88 12.54 10.78
CA ILE A 178 -6.05 11.70 11.66
C ILE A 178 -4.65 11.60 11.08
N ASP A 179 -3.65 11.65 11.96
CA ASP A 179 -2.24 11.60 11.60
C ASP A 179 -1.94 10.34 10.76
N TRP A 180 -1.26 10.55 9.65
CA TRP A 180 -0.88 9.49 8.74
C TRP A 180 -0.08 8.37 9.42
N ARG A 181 0.68 8.68 10.48
CA ARG A 181 1.48 7.72 11.25
C ARG A 181 0.62 6.64 11.91
N TRP A 182 -0.61 6.97 12.31
CA TRP A 182 -1.55 5.99 12.88
C TRP A 182 -1.97 4.96 11.82
N GLY A 183 -2.29 5.42 10.63
CA GLY A 183 -2.66 4.52 9.52
C GLY A 183 -1.47 3.72 9.00
N GLU A 184 -0.28 4.35 8.93
CA GLU A 184 0.98 3.68 8.58
C GLU A 184 1.28 2.52 9.53
N ALA A 185 1.20 2.74 10.83
CA ALA A 185 1.41 1.73 11.85
C ALA A 185 0.38 0.59 11.77
N TYR A 186 -0.90 0.91 11.54
CA TYR A 186 -1.94 -0.10 11.35
C TYR A 186 -1.68 -0.97 10.12
N PHE A 187 -1.25 -0.37 9.01
CA PHE A 187 -0.87 -1.11 7.81
C PHE A 187 0.38 -1.97 8.03
N ALA A 188 1.34 -1.47 8.81
CA ALA A 188 2.54 -2.23 9.17
C ALA A 188 2.19 -3.50 9.95
N GLU A 189 1.19 -3.45 10.81
CA GLU A 189 0.69 -4.60 11.58
C GLU A 189 -0.06 -5.61 10.72
N LYS A 190 -0.88 -5.14 9.76
CA LYS A 190 -1.83 -5.99 9.03
C LYS A 190 -1.32 -6.53 7.70
N LEU A 191 -0.46 -5.79 6.99
CA LEU A 191 -0.06 -6.16 5.63
C LEU A 191 0.95 -7.31 5.59
N LEU A 192 0.65 -8.36 4.85
CA LEU A 192 1.59 -9.44 4.54
C LEU A 192 2.78 -8.97 3.68
N ASP A 193 2.55 -7.96 2.85
CA ASP A 193 3.56 -7.38 1.97
C ASP A 193 4.20 -6.11 2.53
N TYR A 194 4.10 -5.90 3.85
CA TYR A 194 4.66 -4.72 4.48
C TYR A 194 6.12 -4.49 4.10
N ASP A 195 6.39 -3.35 3.51
CA ASP A 195 7.72 -2.81 3.25
C ASP A 195 7.75 -1.39 3.80
N HIS A 196 8.64 -1.13 4.74
CA HIS A 196 8.66 0.14 5.47
C HIS A 196 8.83 1.34 4.54
N SER A 197 9.71 1.26 3.56
CA SER A 197 9.96 2.36 2.62
C SER A 197 8.74 2.68 1.75
N ALA A 198 8.12 1.65 1.19
CA ALA A 198 6.93 1.81 0.36
C ALA A 198 5.71 2.24 1.19
N ASN A 199 5.51 1.65 2.37
CA ASN A 199 4.38 1.99 3.25
C ASN A 199 4.48 3.46 3.70
N ASN A 200 5.60 3.84 4.30
CA ASN A 200 5.87 5.20 4.77
C ASN A 200 5.72 6.24 3.64
N GLY A 201 6.40 6.01 2.50
CA GLY A 201 6.35 6.95 1.38
C GLY A 201 4.95 7.14 0.79
N ASN A 202 4.17 6.06 0.66
CA ASN A 202 2.80 6.13 0.14
C ASN A 202 1.81 6.76 1.14
N TRP A 203 1.96 6.53 2.45
CA TRP A 203 1.18 7.23 3.46
C TRP A 203 1.44 8.72 3.44
N GLN A 204 2.70 9.14 3.36
CA GLN A 204 3.07 10.55 3.21
C GLN A 204 2.59 11.14 1.88
N TRP A 205 2.56 10.34 0.79
CA TRP A 205 1.97 10.79 -0.46
C TRP A 205 0.50 11.12 -0.30
N CYS A 206 -0.29 10.26 0.35
CA CYS A 206 -1.71 10.48 0.60
C CYS A 206 -1.96 11.69 1.53
N ALA A 207 -1.13 11.86 2.56
CA ALA A 207 -1.19 12.99 3.46
C ALA A 207 -0.81 14.32 2.79
N GLY A 208 -0.02 14.27 1.71
CA GLY A 208 0.47 15.46 1.00
C GLY A 208 1.86 15.92 1.42
N CYS A 209 2.49 15.24 2.37
CA CYS A 209 3.74 15.64 3.01
C CYS A 209 4.99 14.91 2.48
N GLY A 210 4.84 13.92 1.60
CA GLY A 210 5.92 13.12 1.05
C GLY A 210 6.75 13.84 -0.02
N CYS A 211 7.84 13.20 -0.46
CA CYS A 211 8.76 13.72 -1.49
C CYS A 211 8.02 14.05 -2.80
N ASP A 212 7.26 13.05 -3.30
CA ASP A 212 6.44 13.16 -4.52
C ASP A 212 4.94 13.19 -4.18
N ALA A 213 4.60 13.92 -3.14
CA ALA A 213 3.24 13.92 -2.60
C ALA A 213 2.24 14.59 -3.55
N ALA A 214 1.03 14.03 -3.57
CA ALA A 214 -0.12 14.70 -4.16
C ALA A 214 -0.31 16.09 -3.52
N PRO A 215 -0.73 17.11 -4.29
CA PRO A 215 -1.06 18.39 -3.70
C PRO A 215 -2.09 18.23 -2.57
N TYR A 216 -1.91 18.97 -1.48
CA TYR A 216 -2.76 18.81 -0.28
C TYR A 216 -4.26 19.02 -0.55
N PHE A 217 -4.59 19.85 -1.53
CA PHE A 217 -5.98 20.10 -1.95
C PHE A 217 -6.58 18.98 -2.79
N ARG A 218 -5.81 17.96 -3.17
CA ARG A 218 -6.31 16.75 -3.84
C ARG A 218 -6.91 15.81 -2.80
N ILE A 219 -8.22 15.93 -2.62
CA ILE A 219 -9.01 15.13 -1.69
C ILE A 219 -9.85 14.18 -2.51
N PHE A 220 -9.69 12.88 -2.30
CA PHE A 220 -10.52 11.89 -2.99
C PHE A 220 -11.93 11.91 -2.42
N ASN A 221 -12.93 12.00 -3.29
CA ASN A 221 -14.30 11.68 -2.91
C ASN A 221 -14.49 10.17 -2.98
N PRO A 222 -14.73 9.45 -1.87
CA PRO A 222 -14.83 7.99 -1.90
C PRO A 222 -15.96 7.47 -2.79
N ALA A 223 -17.09 8.20 -2.90
CA ALA A 223 -18.19 7.83 -3.76
C ALA A 223 -17.81 7.95 -5.25
N GLU A 224 -17.09 9.00 -5.65
CA GLU A 224 -16.60 9.13 -7.02
C GLU A 224 -15.51 8.10 -7.34
N GLN A 225 -14.66 7.74 -6.35
CA GLN A 225 -13.70 6.65 -6.54
C GLN A 225 -14.41 5.31 -6.73
N GLN A 226 -15.45 5.02 -5.95
CA GLN A 226 -16.27 3.82 -6.11
C GLN A 226 -16.94 3.79 -7.47
N LYS A 227 -17.64 4.86 -7.87
CA LYS A 227 -18.30 4.97 -9.16
C LYS A 227 -17.35 4.75 -10.34
N LYS A 228 -16.09 5.19 -10.21
CA LYS A 228 -15.08 5.07 -11.26
C LYS A 228 -14.44 3.68 -11.33
N PHE A 229 -14.15 3.04 -10.19
CA PHE A 229 -13.31 1.86 -10.11
C PHE A 229 -14.01 0.58 -9.67
N ASP A 230 -15.26 0.71 -9.17
CA ASP A 230 -16.15 -0.40 -8.82
C ASP A 230 -17.61 0.01 -9.10
N PRO A 231 -17.98 0.37 -10.36
CA PRO A 231 -19.29 0.92 -10.71
C PRO A 231 -20.43 -0.03 -10.33
N ASP A 232 -20.24 -1.33 -10.50
CA ASP A 232 -21.23 -2.37 -10.23
C ASP A 232 -21.18 -2.88 -8.78
N MET A 233 -20.33 -2.28 -7.94
CA MET A 233 -20.13 -2.64 -6.52
C MET A 233 -19.75 -4.11 -6.29
N ILE A 234 -19.03 -4.71 -7.25
CA ILE A 234 -18.58 -6.10 -7.17
C ILE A 234 -17.59 -6.28 -6.02
N TYR A 235 -16.59 -5.40 -5.95
CA TYR A 235 -15.61 -5.38 -4.86
C TYR A 235 -16.27 -5.11 -3.50
N ILE A 236 -17.14 -4.11 -3.43
CA ILE A 236 -17.85 -3.74 -2.21
C ILE A 236 -18.68 -4.90 -1.69
N ARG A 237 -19.48 -5.53 -2.54
CA ARG A 237 -20.34 -6.67 -2.15
C ARG A 237 -19.55 -7.91 -1.75
N LYS A 238 -18.34 -8.08 -2.27
CA LYS A 238 -17.46 -9.16 -1.87
C LYS A 238 -17.04 -9.02 -0.41
N TRP A 239 -16.69 -7.81 0.03
CA TRP A 239 -16.13 -7.57 1.36
C TRP A 239 -17.16 -7.05 2.38
N ILE A 240 -18.28 -6.52 1.94
CA ILE A 240 -19.41 -6.15 2.80
C ILE A 240 -20.56 -7.10 2.51
N LYS A 241 -20.57 -8.24 3.23
CA LYS A 241 -21.63 -9.26 3.08
C LYS A 241 -23.00 -8.66 3.41
N GLY A 242 -23.97 -8.85 2.53
CA GLY A 242 -25.31 -8.29 2.70
C GLY A 242 -25.37 -6.77 2.51
N PHE A 243 -24.43 -6.20 1.75
CA PHE A 243 -24.41 -4.75 1.48
C PHE A 243 -25.71 -4.24 0.92
N ILE A 244 -26.26 -3.21 1.59
CA ILE A 244 -27.36 -2.36 1.14
C ILE A 244 -26.96 -0.88 1.25
N PRO A 245 -27.36 0.01 0.35
CA PRO A 245 -27.11 1.44 0.50
C PRO A 245 -27.61 1.96 1.86
N GLY A 246 -26.79 2.77 2.53
CA GLY A 246 -27.13 3.31 3.86
C GLY A 246 -27.00 2.32 5.00
N TYR A 247 -26.26 1.22 4.84
CA TYR A 247 -26.04 0.17 5.86
C TYR A 247 -25.41 0.67 7.17
N ILE A 248 -24.65 1.75 7.11
CA ILE A 248 -24.07 2.45 8.26
C ILE A 248 -24.11 3.95 7.96
N GLN A 249 -24.41 4.76 8.98
CA GLN A 249 -24.36 6.22 8.84
C GLN A 249 -22.90 6.67 8.68
N PRO A 250 -22.59 7.55 7.71
CA PRO A 250 -21.27 8.11 7.52
C PRO A 250 -20.73 8.78 8.79
N VAL A 251 -19.48 8.46 9.14
CA VAL A 251 -18.78 9.04 10.31
C VAL A 251 -18.58 10.55 10.16
N VAL A 252 -18.50 11.05 8.94
CA VAL A 252 -18.38 12.48 8.62
C VAL A 252 -19.01 12.73 7.25
N ASP A 253 -19.59 13.91 7.06
CA ASP A 253 -20.04 14.38 5.76
C ASP A 253 -18.83 14.76 4.86
N HIS A 254 -18.90 14.42 3.57
CA HIS A 254 -17.80 14.65 2.64
C HIS A 254 -17.50 16.14 2.44
N GLU A 255 -18.51 16.96 2.20
CA GLU A 255 -18.31 18.38 1.91
C GLU A 255 -17.82 19.13 3.15
N PHE A 256 -18.37 18.80 4.31
CA PHE A 256 -17.85 19.31 5.59
C PHE A 256 -16.38 18.94 5.79
N ALA A 257 -16.02 17.67 5.64
CA ALA A 257 -14.66 17.19 5.82
C ALA A 257 -13.70 17.85 4.83
N ARG A 258 -14.13 17.98 3.56
CA ARG A 258 -13.35 18.63 2.51
C ARG A 258 -13.08 20.10 2.83
N LYS A 259 -14.07 20.86 3.29
CA LYS A 259 -13.89 22.25 3.68
C LYS A 259 -12.93 22.36 4.86
N ARG A 260 -13.16 21.57 5.92
CA ARG A 260 -12.34 21.52 7.13
C ARG A 260 -10.87 21.27 6.81
N VAL A 261 -10.55 20.23 6.04
CA VAL A 261 -9.15 19.87 5.76
C VAL A 261 -8.45 20.95 4.94
N LEU A 262 -9.12 21.61 3.99
CA LEU A 262 -8.53 22.70 3.22
C LEU A 262 -8.18 23.90 4.09
N GLU A 263 -9.04 24.26 5.04
CA GLU A 263 -8.80 25.33 6.00
C GLU A 263 -7.62 25.00 6.92
N VAL A 264 -7.62 23.80 7.52
CA VAL A 264 -6.57 23.35 8.43
C VAL A 264 -5.21 23.29 7.75
N TYR A 265 -5.12 22.67 6.58
CA TYR A 265 -3.85 22.58 5.86
C TYR A 265 -3.34 23.94 5.41
N LYS A 266 -4.25 24.81 4.92
CA LYS A 266 -3.88 26.16 4.51
C LYS A 266 -3.33 26.98 5.70
N ALA A 267 -3.95 26.88 6.85
CA ALA A 267 -3.46 27.55 8.06
C ALA A 267 -2.08 27.03 8.48
N ALA A 268 -1.94 25.71 8.64
CA ALA A 268 -0.69 25.09 9.09
C ALA A 268 0.50 25.34 8.14
N LEU A 269 0.27 25.45 6.83
CA LEU A 269 1.33 25.65 5.84
C LEU A 269 1.70 27.11 5.62
N ASN A 270 0.84 28.07 6.03
CA ASN A 270 1.08 29.51 5.89
C ASN A 270 1.65 30.14 7.17
N GLU A 271 1.73 29.42 8.27
CA GLU A 271 2.39 29.92 9.49
C GLU A 271 3.90 30.13 9.20
N PRO A 272 4.45 31.33 9.51
CA PRO A 272 5.90 31.55 9.44
C PRO A 272 6.61 30.63 10.43
N GLN A 273 7.70 30.01 9.96
CA GLN A 273 8.60 29.24 10.84
C GLN A 273 9.40 30.15 11.75
#